data_5f8ed54cd0f65a15dfd901e4118a2e7c
#
_entry.id   5f8ed54cd0f65a15dfd901e4118a2e7c
#
_cell.length_a   1.000
_cell.length_b   1.000
_cell.length_c   1.000
_cell.angle_alpha   90.00
_cell.angle_beta   90.00
_cell.angle_gamma   90.00
#
_symmetry.space_group_name_H-M   'P 1'
#
loop_
_entity.id
_entity.type
_entity.pdbx_description
1 polymer ?
#
loop_
_entity_poly.entity_id
_entity_poly.type
_entity_poly.pdbx_seq_one_letter_code
_entity_poly.pdbx_strand_id
1 'polypeptide(L)'
;GKLNWDDKVQKYLPYFELYNPFVSSEITIKDLLCHRVGLGTFSGDVIWYKSDLTSEEIIKRLKGIEPNFNFRDGFGYSNVMYITAGEVIKTVTGKTWGENVQERILDPVGMNGTIYSLKKLEKKGNFATPHAFEEEKNIPIPFVDWEEVAALGGIISSVNDMGKWMIFNMDHGIIGKDTLLTSASRNTIWKMHN
;
A
#
# COMPACT_ATOMS: atom_id res chain seq x y z
N GLY A 1 6.75 -9.02 16.44
CA GLY A 1 6.44 -7.97 16.14
C GLY A 1 6.20 -6.63 16.83
N LYS A 2 6.26 -5.57 16.00
CA LYS A 2 5.98 -4.20 16.46
C LYS A 2 4.52 -3.79 16.22
N LEU A 3 3.79 -4.55 15.41
CA LEU A 3 2.39 -4.33 15.03
C LEU A 3 1.58 -5.61 15.23
N ASN A 4 0.31 -5.46 15.60
CA ASN A 4 -0.69 -6.52 15.57
C ASN A 4 -1.83 -6.14 14.62
N TRP A 5 -2.46 -7.13 13.99
CA TRP A 5 -3.57 -6.93 13.06
C TRP A 5 -4.78 -6.21 13.69
N ASP A 6 -5.00 -6.44 14.98
CA ASP A 6 -6.13 -5.89 15.74
C ASP A 6 -5.76 -4.62 16.52
N ASP A 7 -4.55 -4.08 16.37
CA ASP A 7 -4.18 -2.78 16.93
C ASP A 7 -5.02 -1.67 16.28
N LYS A 8 -5.47 -0.73 17.09
CA LYS A 8 -6.20 0.47 16.63
C LYS A 8 -5.27 1.39 15.85
N VAL A 9 -5.74 1.96 14.74
CA VAL A 9 -4.95 2.88 13.93
C VAL A 9 -4.52 4.11 14.72
N GLN A 10 -5.40 4.68 15.54
CA GLN A 10 -5.12 5.85 16.37
C GLN A 10 -4.03 5.62 17.43
N LYS A 11 -3.67 4.37 17.76
CA LYS A 11 -2.52 4.06 18.61
C LYS A 11 -1.21 4.54 17.97
N TYR A 12 -1.12 4.54 16.65
CA TYR A 12 0.07 4.90 15.87
C TYR A 12 -0.06 6.27 15.21
N LEU A 13 -1.27 6.62 14.77
CA LEU A 13 -1.61 7.88 14.12
C LEU A 13 -2.74 8.57 14.92
N PRO A 14 -2.43 9.28 16.02
CA PRO A 14 -3.44 9.92 16.87
C PRO A 14 -4.32 10.94 16.14
N TYR A 15 -3.83 11.47 15.00
CA TYR A 15 -4.54 12.42 14.15
C TYR A 15 -5.47 11.75 13.10
N PHE A 16 -5.49 10.41 13.04
CA PHE A 16 -6.35 9.68 12.11
C PHE A 16 -7.82 9.84 12.50
N GLU A 17 -8.61 10.41 11.60
CA GLU A 17 -10.04 10.59 11.74
C GLU A 17 -10.77 10.25 10.44
N LEU A 18 -11.86 9.53 10.54
CA LEU A 18 -12.87 9.35 9.50
C LEU A 18 -14.11 10.16 9.84
N TYR A 19 -15.07 10.25 8.92
CA TYR A 19 -16.33 10.99 9.09
C TYR A 19 -17.06 10.64 10.39
N ASN A 20 -17.08 9.36 10.76
CA ASN A 20 -17.68 8.89 12.00
C ASN A 20 -16.61 8.71 13.09
N PRO A 21 -16.66 9.47 14.21
CA PRO A 21 -15.70 9.37 15.31
C PRO A 21 -15.64 7.98 15.97
N PHE A 22 -16.77 7.27 16.06
CA PHE A 22 -16.79 5.91 16.58
C PHE A 22 -15.98 4.97 15.68
N VAL A 23 -16.17 5.05 14.33
CA VAL A 23 -15.38 4.26 13.38
C VAL A 23 -13.89 4.60 13.49
N SER A 24 -13.56 5.88 13.63
CA SER A 24 -12.16 6.34 13.81
C SER A 24 -11.47 5.68 14.99
N SER A 25 -12.18 5.51 16.12
CA SER A 25 -11.63 4.86 17.33
C SER A 25 -11.60 3.33 17.24
N GLU A 26 -12.46 2.72 16.43
CA GLU A 26 -12.62 1.27 16.36
C GLU A 26 -11.84 0.61 15.21
N ILE A 27 -11.42 1.37 14.20
CA ILE A 27 -10.69 0.84 13.04
C ILE A 27 -9.34 0.25 13.43
N THR A 28 -9.05 -0.93 12.92
CA THR A 28 -7.81 -1.67 13.14
C THR A 28 -6.91 -1.67 11.91
N ILE A 29 -5.65 -2.06 12.08
CA ILE A 29 -4.71 -2.28 10.96
C ILE A 29 -5.28 -3.25 9.93
N LYS A 30 -5.96 -4.30 10.39
CA LYS A 30 -6.63 -5.27 9.52
C LYS A 30 -7.73 -4.63 8.69
N ASP A 31 -8.56 -3.76 9.29
CA ASP A 31 -9.66 -3.10 8.59
C ASP A 31 -9.17 -2.20 7.45
N LEU A 32 -8.00 -1.52 7.61
CA LEU A 32 -7.36 -0.76 6.54
C LEU A 32 -7.10 -1.63 5.31
N LEU A 33 -6.50 -2.81 5.53
CA LEU A 33 -6.02 -3.70 4.47
C LEU A 33 -7.11 -4.56 3.83
N CYS A 34 -8.26 -4.70 4.51
CA CYS A 34 -9.40 -5.51 4.03
C CYS A 34 -10.47 -4.68 3.30
N HIS A 35 -10.26 -3.37 3.10
CA HIS A 35 -11.19 -2.51 2.38
C HIS A 35 -12.63 -2.49 2.96
N ARG A 36 -12.75 -2.49 4.30
CA ARG A 36 -14.06 -2.63 4.98
C ARG A 36 -14.39 -1.49 5.94
N VAL A 37 -13.83 -0.31 5.68
CA VAL A 37 -13.95 0.85 6.58
C VAL A 37 -15.24 1.67 6.38
N GLY A 38 -16.07 1.33 5.40
CA GLY A 38 -17.29 2.05 5.06
C GLY A 38 -17.16 2.98 3.86
N LEU A 39 -15.97 3.24 3.36
CA LEU A 39 -15.74 4.07 2.18
C LEU A 39 -16.06 3.29 0.90
N GLY A 40 -16.73 3.93 -0.04
CA GLY A 40 -16.96 3.38 -1.37
C GLY A 40 -15.66 3.23 -2.17
N THR A 41 -15.71 2.42 -3.23
CA THR A 41 -14.56 2.19 -4.11
C THR A 41 -14.02 3.52 -4.65
N PHE A 42 -12.70 3.72 -4.50
CA PHE A 42 -11.95 4.92 -4.87
C PHE A 42 -12.36 6.21 -4.16
N SER A 43 -13.18 6.15 -3.10
CA SER A 43 -13.49 7.33 -2.29
C SER A 43 -12.21 7.92 -1.71
N GLY A 44 -12.02 9.23 -1.93
CA GLY A 44 -10.85 9.97 -1.49
C GLY A 44 -9.68 10.02 -2.48
N ASP A 45 -9.75 9.34 -3.62
CA ASP A 45 -8.65 9.32 -4.59
C ASP A 45 -8.34 10.71 -5.18
N VAL A 46 -9.32 11.58 -5.27
CA VAL A 46 -9.13 12.99 -5.69
C VAL A 46 -8.23 13.81 -4.74
N ILE A 47 -8.01 13.34 -3.52
CA ILE A 47 -7.18 14.03 -2.52
C ILE A 47 -5.69 13.82 -2.82
N TRP A 48 -5.32 12.61 -3.24
CA TRP A 48 -3.92 12.24 -3.44
C TRP A 48 -3.48 12.22 -4.92
N TYR A 49 -4.39 11.94 -5.86
CA TYR A 49 -4.03 11.78 -7.27
C TYR A 49 -3.52 13.08 -7.88
N LYS A 50 -2.27 13.08 -8.30
CA LYS A 50 -1.55 14.26 -8.84
C LYS A 50 -1.58 15.47 -7.91
N SER A 51 -1.50 15.25 -6.59
CA SER A 51 -1.39 16.31 -5.59
C SER A 51 0.00 16.33 -4.98
N ASP A 52 0.39 17.49 -4.45
CA ASP A 52 1.66 17.68 -3.72
C ASP A 52 1.48 17.49 -2.21
N LEU A 53 0.36 16.90 -1.79
CA LEU A 53 0.06 16.68 -0.37
C LEU A 53 0.89 15.52 0.18
N THR A 54 1.36 15.70 1.40
CA THR A 54 2.00 14.62 2.17
C THR A 54 0.97 13.55 2.57
N SER A 55 1.43 12.32 2.83
CA SER A 55 0.58 11.24 3.34
C SER A 55 -0.20 11.67 4.59
N GLU A 56 0.42 12.42 5.50
CA GLU A 56 -0.25 12.93 6.70
C GLU A 56 -1.38 13.92 6.36
N GLU A 57 -1.15 14.85 5.43
CA GLU A 57 -2.17 15.81 4.98
C GLU A 57 -3.34 15.12 4.27
N ILE A 58 -3.06 14.07 3.47
CA ILE A 58 -4.08 13.23 2.84
C ILE A 58 -4.94 12.59 3.92
N ILE A 59 -4.31 11.93 4.90
CA ILE A 59 -5.00 11.20 5.98
C ILE A 59 -5.89 12.16 6.80
N LYS A 60 -5.41 13.36 7.13
CA LYS A 60 -6.19 14.36 7.88
C LYS A 60 -7.46 14.84 7.15
N ARG A 61 -7.52 14.70 5.82
CA ARG A 61 -8.71 15.09 5.02
C ARG A 61 -9.76 14.00 4.95
N LEU A 62 -9.46 12.76 5.36
CA LEU A 62 -10.40 11.63 5.29
C LEU A 62 -11.66 11.82 6.12
N LYS A 63 -11.60 12.63 7.18
CA LYS A 63 -12.76 12.97 8.01
C LYS A 63 -13.88 13.70 7.28
N GLY A 64 -13.59 14.30 6.13
CA GLY A 64 -14.57 14.97 5.27
C GLY A 64 -15.28 14.04 4.30
N ILE A 65 -14.93 12.74 4.23
CA ILE A 65 -15.50 11.80 3.28
C ILE A 65 -16.62 11.00 3.95
N GLU A 66 -17.85 11.20 3.48
CA GLU A 66 -19.01 10.45 3.96
C GLU A 66 -18.89 8.96 3.59
N PRO A 67 -19.26 8.04 4.49
CA PRO A 67 -19.28 6.62 4.20
C PRO A 67 -20.42 6.25 3.24
N ASN A 68 -20.18 5.24 2.41
CA ASN A 68 -21.18 4.70 1.49
C ASN A 68 -21.93 3.49 2.08
N PHE A 69 -21.35 2.85 3.11
CA PHE A 69 -21.95 1.71 3.82
C PHE A 69 -21.43 1.66 5.26
N ASN A 70 -22.05 0.82 6.08
CA ASN A 70 -21.68 0.72 7.49
C ASN A 70 -20.28 0.10 7.67
N PHE A 71 -19.62 0.49 8.75
CA PHE A 71 -18.32 -0.07 9.13
C PHE A 71 -18.38 -1.59 9.24
N ARG A 72 -17.49 -2.27 8.54
CA ARG A 72 -17.39 -3.74 8.44
C ARG A 72 -18.57 -4.46 7.75
N ASP A 73 -19.49 -3.74 7.13
CA ASP A 73 -20.70 -4.28 6.51
C ASP A 73 -20.62 -4.31 4.97
N GLY A 74 -19.42 -4.28 4.41
CA GLY A 74 -19.25 -4.28 2.97
C GLY A 74 -17.79 -4.16 2.55
N PHE A 75 -17.58 -4.08 1.24
CA PHE A 75 -16.29 -3.92 0.58
C PHE A 75 -16.29 -2.66 -0.30
N GLY A 76 -15.29 -1.81 -0.10
CA GLY A 76 -15.03 -0.68 -0.99
C GLY A 76 -13.53 -0.49 -1.14
N TYR A 77 -12.99 -0.74 -2.34
CA TYR A 77 -11.56 -0.64 -2.60
C TYR A 77 -11.05 0.77 -2.30
N SER A 78 -10.09 0.89 -1.40
CA SER A 78 -9.65 2.18 -0.86
C SER A 78 -8.14 2.33 -0.86
N ASN A 79 -7.63 3.16 -1.76
CA ASN A 79 -6.21 3.53 -1.85
C ASN A 79 -5.75 4.30 -0.60
N VAL A 80 -6.60 5.22 -0.11
CA VAL A 80 -6.25 6.06 1.05
C VAL A 80 -6.05 5.25 2.34
N MET A 81 -6.64 4.08 2.45
CA MET A 81 -6.39 3.17 3.58
C MET A 81 -5.00 2.51 3.48
N TYR A 82 -4.52 2.23 2.27
CA TYR A 82 -3.15 1.75 2.06
C TYR A 82 -2.11 2.86 2.28
N ILE A 83 -2.41 4.11 1.91
CA ILE A 83 -1.58 5.27 2.31
C ILE A 83 -1.47 5.32 3.84
N THR A 84 -2.61 5.19 4.54
CA THR A 84 -2.66 5.18 6.00
C THR A 84 -1.83 4.04 6.59
N ALA A 85 -1.91 2.82 6.03
CA ALA A 85 -1.09 1.69 6.45
C ALA A 85 0.42 1.95 6.22
N GLY A 86 0.79 2.61 5.13
CA GLY A 86 2.15 3.06 4.86
C GLY A 86 2.68 4.02 5.93
N GLU A 87 1.86 4.99 6.34
CA GLU A 87 2.24 5.96 7.38
C GLU A 87 2.35 5.30 8.78
N VAL A 88 1.50 4.29 9.07
CA VAL A 88 1.68 3.46 10.28
C VAL A 88 3.03 2.74 10.26
N ILE A 89 3.44 2.17 9.13
CA ILE A 89 4.75 1.51 8.98
C ILE A 89 5.88 2.52 9.27
N LYS A 90 5.80 3.71 8.70
CA LYS A 90 6.77 4.80 8.91
C LYS A 90 6.86 5.20 10.39
N THR A 91 5.73 5.38 11.06
CA THR A 91 5.67 5.71 12.49
C THR A 91 6.34 4.64 13.36
N VAL A 92 6.11 3.37 13.05
CA VAL A 92 6.63 2.25 13.86
C VAL A 92 8.10 1.96 13.59
N THR A 93 8.59 2.24 12.39
CA THR A 93 9.96 1.86 11.97
C THR A 93 10.92 3.04 11.89
N GLY A 94 10.42 4.26 11.77
CA GLY A 94 11.22 5.46 11.48
C GLY A 94 11.70 5.54 10.02
N LYS A 95 11.24 4.64 9.14
CA LYS A 95 11.60 4.57 7.72
C LYS A 95 10.33 4.60 6.87
N THR A 96 10.44 5.15 5.66
CA THR A 96 9.33 5.16 4.70
C THR A 96 8.87 3.74 4.37
N TRP A 97 7.66 3.60 3.82
CA TRP A 97 7.15 2.33 3.33
C TRP A 97 8.11 1.72 2.28
N GLY A 98 8.58 2.53 1.34
CA GLY A 98 9.48 2.09 0.28
C GLY A 98 10.82 1.55 0.80
N GLU A 99 11.44 2.23 1.80
CA GLU A 99 12.66 1.75 2.45
C GLU A 99 12.43 0.41 3.17
N ASN A 100 11.30 0.27 3.87
CA ASN A 100 10.94 -1.00 4.50
C ASN A 100 10.74 -2.14 3.50
N VAL A 101 10.07 -1.88 2.37
CA VAL A 101 9.88 -2.88 1.29
C VAL A 101 11.22 -3.25 0.69
N GLN A 102 12.09 -2.27 0.41
CA GLN A 102 13.43 -2.53 -0.14
C GLN A 102 14.21 -3.46 0.78
N GLU A 103 14.41 -3.07 2.02
CA GLU A 103 15.29 -3.78 2.96
C GLU A 103 14.74 -5.13 3.41
N ARG A 104 13.42 -5.26 3.56
CA ARG A 104 12.79 -6.42 4.17
C ARG A 104 12.24 -7.42 3.17
N ILE A 105 12.03 -7.00 1.92
CA ILE A 105 11.41 -7.84 0.89
C ILE A 105 12.30 -7.90 -0.34
N LEU A 106 12.54 -6.75 -1.02
CA LEU A 106 13.18 -6.76 -2.34
C LEU A 106 14.61 -7.28 -2.28
N ASP A 107 15.41 -6.78 -1.34
CA ASP A 107 16.81 -7.20 -1.19
C ASP A 107 16.92 -8.68 -0.79
N PRO A 108 16.23 -9.17 0.28
CA PRO A 108 16.31 -10.58 0.64
C PRO A 108 15.78 -11.54 -0.43
N VAL A 109 14.70 -11.16 -1.16
CA VAL A 109 14.14 -11.98 -2.25
C VAL A 109 14.99 -11.92 -3.51
N GLY A 110 15.96 -10.98 -3.56
CA GLY A 110 16.82 -10.78 -4.73
C GLY A 110 16.12 -10.10 -5.91
N MET A 111 15.08 -9.29 -5.63
CA MET A 111 14.30 -8.53 -6.63
C MET A 111 15.05 -7.24 -7.04
N ASN A 112 16.28 -7.37 -7.52
CA ASN A 112 17.20 -6.27 -7.77
C ASN A 112 16.79 -5.32 -8.91
N GLY A 113 15.88 -5.75 -9.77
CA GLY A 113 15.28 -4.94 -10.84
C GLY A 113 14.08 -4.12 -10.38
N THR A 114 13.49 -4.47 -9.24
CA THR A 114 12.29 -3.84 -8.69
C THR A 114 12.64 -2.54 -7.94
N ILE A 115 11.82 -1.53 -8.11
CA ILE A 115 11.98 -0.21 -7.48
C ILE A 115 10.63 0.31 -6.98
N TYR A 116 10.66 1.30 -6.09
CA TYR A 116 9.46 1.99 -5.55
C TYR A 116 9.47 3.51 -5.79
N SER A 117 10.44 4.02 -6.56
CA SER A 117 10.59 5.44 -6.86
C SER A 117 10.95 5.64 -8.33
N LEU A 118 10.27 6.55 -9.01
CA LEU A 118 10.57 6.94 -10.40
C LEU A 118 11.99 7.49 -10.57
N LYS A 119 12.55 8.14 -9.57
CA LYS A 119 13.93 8.67 -9.58
C LYS A 119 14.99 7.60 -9.88
N LYS A 120 14.64 6.33 -9.66
CA LYS A 120 15.52 5.18 -9.96
C LYS A 120 15.27 4.58 -11.35
N LEU A 121 14.13 4.91 -11.99
CA LEU A 121 13.67 4.24 -13.22
C LEU A 121 14.59 4.53 -14.41
N GLU A 122 14.97 5.78 -14.64
CA GLU A 122 15.82 6.18 -15.75
C GLU A 122 17.17 5.46 -15.74
N LYS A 123 17.71 5.21 -14.55
CA LYS A 123 18.96 4.48 -14.37
C LYS A 123 18.88 3.00 -14.73
N LYS A 124 17.67 2.44 -14.83
CA LYS A 124 17.44 1.02 -15.20
C LYS A 124 17.55 0.79 -16.71
N GLY A 125 17.28 1.80 -17.54
CA GLY A 125 17.45 1.79 -18.99
C GLY A 125 16.41 1.00 -19.77
N ASN A 126 16.01 -0.19 -19.32
CA ASN A 126 15.00 -1.02 -19.99
C ASN A 126 13.70 -1.00 -19.19
N PHE A 127 12.74 -0.17 -19.61
CA PHE A 127 11.41 -0.07 -19.00
C PHE A 127 10.35 0.25 -20.06
N ALA A 128 9.11 -0.15 -19.78
CA ALA A 128 7.96 0.19 -20.61
C ALA A 128 7.50 1.61 -20.32
N THR A 129 7.24 2.38 -21.37
CA THR A 129 6.65 3.72 -21.26
C THR A 129 5.12 3.60 -21.13
N PRO A 130 4.47 4.35 -20.23
CA PRO A 130 3.02 4.37 -20.16
C PRO A 130 2.41 5.05 -21.38
N HIS A 131 1.27 4.55 -21.84
CA HIS A 131 0.55 5.06 -22.98
C HIS A 131 -0.94 5.23 -22.65
N ALA A 132 -1.57 6.26 -23.20
CA ALA A 132 -3.01 6.37 -23.29
C ALA A 132 -3.46 5.91 -24.68
N PHE A 133 -4.68 5.37 -24.78
CA PHE A 133 -5.31 5.07 -26.06
C PHE A 133 -6.30 6.19 -26.40
N GLU A 134 -5.94 7.05 -27.36
CA GLU A 134 -6.72 8.21 -27.79
C GLU A 134 -6.80 8.23 -29.32
N GLU A 135 -7.97 8.52 -29.87
CA GLU A 135 -8.19 8.59 -31.32
C GLU A 135 -7.62 7.39 -32.10
N GLU A 136 -7.87 6.18 -31.59
CA GLU A 136 -7.40 4.91 -32.16
C GLU A 136 -5.86 4.75 -32.21
N LYS A 137 -5.12 5.52 -31.40
CA LYS A 137 -3.64 5.47 -31.32
C LYS A 137 -3.17 5.33 -29.88
N ASN A 138 -2.03 4.64 -29.74
CA ASN A 138 -1.31 4.61 -28.47
C ASN A 138 -0.40 5.85 -28.40
N ILE A 139 -0.70 6.76 -27.48
CA ILE A 139 0.05 8.00 -27.26
C ILE A 139 0.87 7.87 -25.97
N PRO A 140 2.21 8.06 -26.00
CA PRO A 140 3.01 8.07 -24.79
C PRO A 140 2.54 9.16 -23.83
N ILE A 141 2.39 8.81 -22.55
CA ILE A 141 2.04 9.77 -21.50
C ILE A 141 3.15 9.81 -20.44
N PRO A 142 3.27 10.91 -19.66
CA PRO A 142 4.26 11.00 -18.60
C PRO A 142 3.94 10.00 -17.47
N PHE A 143 4.99 9.53 -16.79
CA PHE A 143 4.85 8.84 -15.52
C PHE A 143 4.26 9.79 -14.47
N VAL A 144 3.46 9.22 -13.57
CA VAL A 144 3.00 9.92 -12.36
C VAL A 144 3.88 9.48 -11.20
N ASP A 145 4.45 10.43 -10.47
CA ASP A 145 5.24 10.12 -9.28
C ASP A 145 4.30 9.78 -8.11
N TRP A 146 4.48 8.58 -7.57
CA TRP A 146 3.73 8.06 -6.43
C TRP A 146 4.63 7.80 -5.21
N GLU A 147 5.81 8.41 -5.16
CA GLU A 147 6.79 8.12 -4.10
C GLU A 147 6.22 8.43 -2.71
N GLU A 148 5.52 9.56 -2.56
CA GLU A 148 4.89 9.95 -1.28
C GLU A 148 3.77 8.98 -0.85
N VAL A 149 3.05 8.43 -1.80
CA VAL A 149 1.91 7.53 -1.59
C VAL A 149 2.20 6.09 -2.05
N ALA A 150 3.47 5.72 -2.14
CA ALA A 150 3.91 4.46 -2.75
C ALA A 150 3.26 3.20 -2.15
N ALA A 151 2.79 3.26 -0.92
CA ALA A 151 2.12 2.13 -0.24
C ALA A 151 0.82 1.68 -0.94
N LEU A 152 0.17 2.55 -1.72
CA LEU A 152 -1.06 2.19 -2.45
C LEU A 152 -0.78 1.40 -3.75
N GLY A 153 0.44 1.50 -4.33
CA GLY A 153 0.74 0.82 -5.59
C GLY A 153 2.02 1.28 -6.30
N GLY A 154 2.98 1.90 -5.59
CA GLY A 154 4.19 2.50 -6.16
C GLY A 154 5.30 1.53 -6.60
N ILE A 155 5.08 0.21 -6.62
CA ILE A 155 6.09 -0.76 -7.05
C ILE A 155 6.16 -0.83 -8.58
N ILE A 156 7.37 -0.69 -9.12
CA ILE A 156 7.70 -0.92 -10.53
C ILE A 156 8.62 -2.13 -10.60
N SER A 157 8.21 -3.15 -11.32
CA SER A 157 8.90 -4.45 -11.33
C SER A 157 9.10 -5.01 -12.73
N SER A 158 9.83 -6.11 -12.82
CA SER A 158 10.03 -6.90 -14.04
C SER A 158 9.43 -8.30 -13.89
N VAL A 159 9.17 -8.97 -15.02
CA VAL A 159 8.71 -10.37 -15.03
C VAL A 159 9.66 -11.29 -14.27
N ASN A 160 10.97 -11.08 -14.41
CA ASN A 160 11.98 -11.89 -13.71
C ASN A 160 11.88 -11.73 -12.18
N ASP A 161 11.72 -10.50 -11.68
CA ASP A 161 11.61 -10.27 -10.24
C ASP A 161 10.24 -10.72 -9.70
N MET A 162 9.17 -10.55 -10.47
CA MET A 162 7.87 -11.13 -10.10
C MET A 162 7.91 -12.66 -10.05
N GLY A 163 8.70 -13.31 -10.90
CA GLY A 163 8.99 -14.76 -10.80
C GLY A 163 9.61 -15.13 -9.46
N LYS A 164 10.60 -14.35 -8.99
CA LYS A 164 11.21 -14.56 -7.65
C LYS A 164 10.19 -14.36 -6.52
N TRP A 165 9.35 -13.33 -6.63
CA TRP A 165 8.26 -13.09 -5.69
C TRP A 165 7.27 -14.26 -5.63
N MET A 166 6.92 -14.83 -6.78
CA MET A 166 6.07 -16.03 -6.85
C MET A 166 6.72 -17.23 -6.16
N ILE A 167 7.99 -17.53 -6.48
CA ILE A 167 8.75 -18.61 -5.86
C ILE A 167 8.80 -18.43 -4.34
N PHE A 168 9.15 -17.22 -3.86
CA PHE A 168 9.15 -16.89 -2.44
C PHE A 168 7.81 -17.22 -1.75
N ASN A 169 6.68 -16.89 -2.37
CA ASN A 169 5.36 -17.21 -1.84
C ASN A 169 5.06 -18.72 -1.88
N MET A 170 5.48 -19.43 -2.93
CA MET A 170 5.33 -20.89 -3.05
C MET A 170 6.18 -21.63 -2.02
N ASP A 171 7.37 -21.14 -1.73
CA ASP A 171 8.29 -21.66 -0.72
C ASP A 171 7.95 -21.16 0.71
N HIS A 172 6.67 -20.84 0.93
CA HIS A 172 6.14 -20.48 2.24
C HIS A 172 6.78 -19.26 2.92
N GLY A 173 7.39 -18.35 2.16
CA GLY A 173 8.05 -17.17 2.69
C GLY A 173 9.45 -17.43 3.23
N ILE A 174 10.09 -18.50 2.75
CA ILE A 174 11.44 -18.92 3.13
C ILE A 174 12.43 -18.57 2.02
N ILE A 175 13.62 -18.10 2.37
CA ILE A 175 14.73 -17.86 1.45
C ILE A 175 15.97 -18.53 2.04
N GLY A 176 16.42 -19.60 1.39
CA GLY A 176 17.53 -20.39 1.91
C GLY A 176 17.22 -20.98 3.27
N LYS A 177 17.81 -20.42 4.33
CA LYS A 177 17.57 -20.83 5.73
C LYS A 177 16.74 -19.82 6.53
N ASP A 178 16.43 -18.67 5.93
CA ASP A 178 15.78 -17.56 6.62
C ASP A 178 14.28 -17.54 6.34
N THR A 179 13.48 -17.43 7.39
CA THR A 179 12.04 -17.26 7.32
C THR A 179 11.71 -15.77 7.35
N LEU A 180 11.39 -15.17 6.21
CA LEU A 180 10.96 -13.76 6.14
C LEU A 180 9.49 -13.60 6.47
N LEU A 181 8.65 -14.56 6.08
CA LEU A 181 7.21 -14.55 6.33
C LEU A 181 6.84 -15.79 7.14
N THR A 182 6.49 -15.59 8.43
CA THR A 182 6.09 -16.71 9.29
C THR A 182 4.82 -17.39 8.78
N SER A 183 4.66 -18.69 9.06
CA SER A 183 3.44 -19.44 8.70
C SER A 183 2.17 -18.79 9.27
N ALA A 184 2.24 -18.22 10.47
CA ALA A 184 1.11 -17.51 11.08
C ALA A 184 0.74 -16.25 10.28
N SER A 185 1.71 -15.43 9.90
CA SER A 185 1.47 -14.24 9.07
C SER A 185 0.96 -14.61 7.70
N ARG A 186 1.57 -15.62 7.05
CA ARG A 186 1.13 -16.13 5.76
C ARG A 186 -0.33 -16.60 5.80
N ASN A 187 -0.68 -17.42 6.78
CA ASN A 187 -2.06 -17.92 6.94
C ASN A 187 -3.04 -16.75 7.16
N THR A 188 -2.63 -15.71 7.88
CA THR A 188 -3.46 -14.52 8.06
C THR A 188 -3.68 -13.79 6.74
N ILE A 189 -2.63 -13.56 5.94
CA ILE A 189 -2.73 -12.84 4.66
C ILE A 189 -3.58 -13.60 3.64
N TRP A 190 -3.52 -14.93 3.64
CA TRP A 190 -4.16 -15.78 2.61
C TRP A 190 -5.57 -16.25 2.95
N LYS A 191 -6.04 -16.04 4.18
CA LYS A 191 -7.41 -16.39 4.53
C LYS A 191 -8.39 -15.31 4.06
N MET A 192 -9.65 -15.69 3.88
CA MET A 192 -10.75 -14.77 3.62
C MET A 192 -11.01 -13.86 4.84
N HIS A 193 -11.19 -12.56 4.62
CA HIS A 193 -11.42 -11.55 5.65
C HIS A 193 -12.75 -10.79 5.48
N ASN A 194 -13.43 -10.96 4.35
CA ASN A 194 -14.73 -10.35 4.01
C ASN A 194 -15.74 -11.44 3.70
#